data_9f4264605f47c32ee5677ee006080a00
#
_entry.id   9f4264605f47c32ee5677ee006080a00
#
_cell.length_a   1.000
_cell.length_b   1.000
_cell.length_c   1.000
_cell.angle_alpha   90.00
_cell.angle_beta   90.00
_cell.angle_gamma   90.00
#
_symmetry.space_group_name_H-M   'P 1'
#
loop_
_entity.id
_entity.type
_entity.pdbx_description
1 polymer ?
#
loop_
_entity_poly.entity_id
_entity_poly.type
_entity_poly.pdbx_seq_one_letter_code
_entity_poly.pdbx_strand_id
1 'polypeptide(L)' 'MAQERVSREELRCLHIGQTRIFQLTDRKKIASARVQATQLGQEEGMKFSVRPDWEASAVSITRIS' A
#
# COMPACT_ATOMS: atom_id res chain seq x y z
N MET A 1 17.48 -4.83 11.64
CA MET A 1 17.17 -4.57 10.27
C MET A 1 15.70 -4.38 10.02
N ALA A 2 15.35 -3.24 9.51
CA ALA A 2 13.97 -2.92 9.32
C ALA A 2 13.43 -3.58 8.05
N GLN A 3 12.37 -4.33 8.19
CA GLN A 3 11.58 -4.79 7.09
C GLN A 3 10.52 -3.76 6.81
N GLU A 4 10.42 -3.30 5.58
CA GLU A 4 9.34 -2.41 5.24
C GLU A 4 8.02 -3.14 5.34
N ARG A 5 7.09 -2.50 5.99
CA ARG A 5 5.72 -2.95 6.09
C ARG A 5 4.81 -1.87 5.57
N VAL A 6 3.73 -2.27 4.95
CA VAL A 6 2.69 -1.33 4.65
C VAL A 6 1.98 -0.97 5.95
N SER A 7 2.10 0.27 6.35
CA SER A 7 1.50 0.78 7.58
C SER A 7 0.19 1.48 7.26
N ARG A 8 -0.86 1.18 8.04
CA ARG A 8 -2.14 1.86 7.89
C ARG A 8 -2.00 3.36 8.12
N GLU A 9 -1.14 3.76 9.05
CA GLU A 9 -0.92 5.17 9.34
C GLU A 9 -0.31 5.89 8.15
N GLU A 10 0.65 5.26 7.47
CA GLU A 10 1.24 5.85 6.28
C GLU A 10 0.22 6.01 5.16
N LEU A 11 -0.67 5.04 5.00
CA LEU A 11 -1.73 5.12 4.01
C LEU A 11 -2.74 6.21 4.34
N ARG A 12 -3.07 6.38 5.62
CA ARG A 12 -3.96 7.46 6.05
C ARG A 12 -3.40 8.83 5.76
N CYS A 13 -2.09 8.97 5.85
CA CYS A 13 -1.43 10.25 5.64
C CYS A 13 -1.30 10.60 4.16
N LEU A 14 -1.65 9.70 3.26
CA LEU A 14 -1.61 10.00 1.84
C LEU A 14 -2.69 10.99 1.46
N HIS A 15 -2.30 11.98 0.67
CA HIS A 15 -3.25 12.89 0.05
C HIS A 15 -3.78 12.29 -1.24
N ILE A 16 -4.93 12.77 -1.68
CA ILE A 16 -5.52 12.31 -2.94
C ILE A 16 -4.54 12.57 -4.09
N GLY A 17 -4.25 11.53 -4.86
CA GLY A 17 -3.28 11.58 -5.95
C GLY A 17 -1.85 11.30 -5.55
N GLN A 18 -1.58 11.16 -4.26
CA GLN A 18 -0.23 10.86 -3.77
C GLN A 18 0.05 9.37 -3.83
N THR A 19 1.25 9.02 -4.24
CA THR A 19 1.71 7.64 -4.33
C THR A 19 2.80 7.38 -3.32
N ARG A 20 2.74 6.21 -2.69
CA ARG A 20 3.80 5.72 -1.82
C ARG A 20 4.27 4.36 -2.31
N ILE A 21 5.58 4.16 -2.33
CA ILE A 21 6.19 2.92 -2.78
C ILE A 21 6.77 2.20 -1.57
N PHE A 22 6.41 0.92 -1.43
CA PHE A 22 6.92 0.06 -0.37
C PHE A 22 7.72 -1.06 -1.00
N GLN A 23 8.94 -1.27 -0.52
CA GLN A 23 9.76 -2.40 -0.98
C GLN A 23 9.46 -3.61 -0.11
N LEU A 24 8.91 -4.63 -0.73
CA LEU A 24 8.51 -5.85 -0.04
C LEU A 24 9.10 -7.04 -0.79
N THR A 25 9.97 -7.78 -0.12
CA THR A 25 10.67 -8.91 -0.74
C THR A 25 9.83 -10.18 -0.77
N ASP A 26 8.75 -10.22 -0.02
CA ASP A 26 7.90 -11.41 0.11
C ASP A 26 6.59 -11.18 -0.62
N ARG A 27 6.22 -12.12 -1.50
CA ARG A 27 4.96 -12.06 -2.23
C ARG A 27 3.75 -12.03 -1.31
N LYS A 28 3.83 -12.75 -0.19
CA LYS A 28 2.75 -12.73 0.80
C LYS A 28 2.54 -11.36 1.39
N LYS A 29 3.61 -10.62 1.60
CA LYS A 29 3.52 -9.25 2.12
C LYS A 29 2.94 -8.29 1.10
N ILE A 30 3.24 -8.49 -0.17
CA ILE A 30 2.65 -7.69 -1.25
C ILE A 30 1.14 -7.91 -1.31
N ALA A 31 0.71 -9.18 -1.25
CA ALA A 31 -0.71 -9.50 -1.22
C ALA A 31 -1.38 -8.93 0.04
N SER A 32 -0.71 -9.02 1.17
CA SER A 32 -1.21 -8.46 2.43
C SER A 32 -1.37 -6.94 2.36
N ALA A 33 -0.43 -6.26 1.71
CA ALA A 33 -0.51 -4.81 1.51
C ALA A 33 -1.77 -4.42 0.76
N ARG A 34 -2.11 -5.18 -0.26
CA ARG A 34 -3.32 -4.94 -1.04
C ARG A 34 -4.57 -5.10 -0.18
N VAL A 35 -4.61 -6.15 0.64
CA VAL A 35 -5.73 -6.39 1.54
C VAL A 35 -5.85 -5.25 2.55
N GLN A 36 -4.74 -4.82 3.13
CA GLN A 36 -4.74 -3.74 4.11
C GLN A 36 -5.23 -2.43 3.51
N ALA A 37 -4.78 -2.10 2.30
CA ALA A 37 -5.23 -0.89 1.62
C ALA A 37 -6.73 -0.93 1.36
N THR A 38 -7.24 -2.08 0.91
CA THR A 38 -8.67 -2.26 0.66
C THR A 38 -9.48 -2.11 1.94
N GLN A 39 -9.04 -2.76 3.02
CA GLN A 39 -9.74 -2.69 4.30
C GLN A 39 -9.75 -1.27 4.86
N LEU A 40 -8.62 -0.60 4.82
CA LEU A 40 -8.53 0.78 5.28
C LEU A 40 -9.44 1.69 4.46
N GLY A 41 -9.48 1.47 3.16
CA GLY A 41 -10.37 2.22 2.29
C GLY A 41 -11.83 2.08 2.67
N GLN A 42 -12.24 0.86 3.00
CA GLN A 42 -13.61 0.61 3.45
C GLN A 42 -13.90 1.24 4.80
N GLU A 43 -12.95 1.17 5.73
CA GLU A 43 -13.12 1.72 7.07
C GLU A 43 -13.16 3.24 7.09
N GLU A 44 -12.33 3.88 6.27
CA GLU A 44 -12.14 5.33 6.30
C GLU A 44 -12.82 6.05 5.14
N GLY A 45 -13.50 5.33 4.27
CA GLY A 45 -14.14 5.93 3.10
C GLY A 45 -13.15 6.42 2.04
N MET A 46 -12.01 5.78 1.94
CA MET A 46 -10.98 6.12 0.98
C MET A 46 -10.90 5.06 -0.12
N LYS A 47 -10.29 5.42 -1.23
CA LYS A 47 -9.99 4.46 -2.29
C LYS A 47 -8.51 4.51 -2.62
N PHE A 48 -7.92 3.35 -2.74
CA PHE A 48 -6.51 3.21 -3.07
C PHE A 48 -6.35 2.36 -4.33
N SER A 49 -5.36 2.73 -5.15
CA SER A 49 -4.92 1.92 -6.27
C SER A 49 -3.63 1.22 -5.85
N VAL A 50 -3.60 -0.09 -5.92
CA VAL A 50 -2.43 -0.88 -5.52
C VAL A 50 -1.86 -1.54 -6.76
N ARG A 51 -0.59 -1.26 -7.05
CA ARG A 51 0.10 -1.82 -8.20
C ARG A 51 1.37 -2.54 -7.73
N PRO A 52 1.38 -3.87 -7.77
CA PRO A 52 2.59 -4.60 -7.45
C PRO A 52 3.58 -4.57 -8.60
N ASP A 53 4.85 -4.45 -8.27
CA ASP A 53 5.94 -4.59 -9.22
C ASP A 53 6.80 -5.77 -8.79
N TRP A 54 6.56 -6.90 -9.42
CA TRP A 54 7.22 -8.13 -9.04
C TRP A 54 8.70 -8.13 -9.37
N GLU A 55 9.12 -7.41 -10.39
CA GLU A 55 10.52 -7.31 -10.78
C GLU A 55 11.32 -6.51 -9.77
N ALA A 56 10.74 -5.42 -9.28
CA ALA A 56 11.40 -4.56 -8.30
C ALA A 56 11.12 -4.99 -6.87
N SER A 57 10.32 -6.04 -6.65
CA SER A 57 9.89 -6.47 -5.33
C SER A 57 9.30 -5.31 -4.53
N ALA A 58 8.44 -4.55 -5.18
CA ALA A 58 7.86 -3.36 -4.59
C ALA A 58 6.36 -3.30 -4.88
N VAL A 59 5.65 -2.49 -4.11
CA VAL A 59 4.25 -2.21 -4.35
C VAL A 59 4.03 -0.70 -4.27
N SER A 60 3.30 -0.17 -5.23
CA SER A 60 2.95 1.25 -5.27
C SER A 60 1.49 1.40 -4.86
N ILE A 61 1.23 2.25 -3.90
CA ILE A 61 -0.13 2.52 -3.43
C ILE A 61 -0.41 4.00 -3.64
N THR A 62 -1.46 4.29 -4.40
CA THR A 62 -1.89 5.65 -4.70
C THR A 62 -3.28 5.87 -4.11
N ARG A 63 -3.46 6.97 -3.41
CA ARG A 63 -4.78 7.34 -2.94
C ARG A 63 -5.57 8.00 -4.06
N ILE A 64 -6.72 7.42 -4.41
CA ILE A 64 -7.56 7.90 -5.50
C ILE A 64 -8.61 8.88 -4.99
N SER A 65 -9.17 8.59 -3.85
CA SER A 65 -10.20 9.47 -3.28
C SER A 65 -10.28 9.38 -1.76
#